data_24156eb38f7cc6b718ef4ef3b9b8006b
#
_entry.id   24156eb38f7cc6b718ef4ef3b9b8006b
#
_cell.length_a   1.000
_cell.length_b   1.000
_cell.length_c   1.000
_cell.angle_alpha   90.00
_cell.angle_beta   90.00
_cell.angle_gamma   90.00
#
_symmetry.space_group_name_H-M   'P 1'
#
loop_
_entity.id
_entity.type
_entity.pdbx_description
1 polymer ?
#
loop_
_entity_poly.entity_id
_entity_poly.type
_entity_poly.pdbx_seq_one_letter_code
_entity_poly.pdbx_strand_id
1 'polypeptide(L)'
;MTARALAGVALGVARASGGCVHYPTVMEAGGTMVRPDKGRAVRQGAGAVVYFDLKSSGKYGDVITAVHTPVARQAQLVDGRGSPLSRVEVPGAAVMRFTDKGPHVVLSELTRPLVLGDTIIVTLVMEKMGGLGVIATVE
;
A
#
# COMPACT_ATOMS: atom_id res chain seq x y z
N MET A 1 32.99 -41.04 13.08
CA MET A 1 32.78 -40.36 13.07
C MET A 1 32.39 -39.77 13.18
N THR A 2 32.30 -39.68 13.38
CA THR A 2 31.89 -38.83 13.46
C THR A 2 31.46 -38.16 13.39
N ALA A 3 31.38 -38.02 13.48
CA ALA A 3 31.01 -37.04 13.35
C ALA A 3 30.57 -36.57 13.05
N ARG A 4 30.58 -36.52 13.06
CA ARG A 4 30.23 -35.69 12.64
C ARG A 4 29.55 -35.17 12.46
N ALA A 5 29.52 -35.43 12.51
CA ALA A 5 28.99 -34.62 12.30
C ALA A 5 28.36 -34.13 12.42
N LEU A 6 28.42 -34.16 12.57
CA LEU A 6 27.93 -33.33 12.60
C LEU A 6 27.61 -32.60 12.59
N ALA A 7 27.69 -32.84 12.73
CA ALA A 7 27.51 -31.91 12.60
C ALA A 7 27.06 -31.26 12.30
N GLY A 8 27.07 -31.42 12.18
CA GLY A 8 26.77 -30.49 11.84
C GLY A 8 25.95 -30.19 11.70
N VAL A 9 25.85 -30.21 11.72
CA VAL A 9 25.28 -29.46 11.57
C VAL A 9 24.64 -28.94 11.69
N ALA A 10 24.70 -29.02 11.90
CA ALA A 10 24.36 -28.18 11.95
C ALA A 10 24.03 -27.54 11.76
N LEU A 11 24.10 -27.50 11.69
CA LEU A 11 23.95 -26.53 11.44
C LEU A 11 23.37 -25.98 11.09
N GLY A 12 23.22 -26.06 11.03
CA GLY A 12 22.89 -25.24 10.61
C GLY A 12 22.12 -24.91 10.61
N VAL A 13 21.94 -24.72 10.84
CA VAL A 13 21.41 -24.02 10.82
C VAL A 13 20.95 -23.33 10.84
N ALA A 14 20.94 -23.25 11.03
CA ALA A 14 20.63 -22.41 10.94
C ALA A 14 20.32 -21.79 10.79
N ARG A 15 20.29 -21.51 10.87
CA ARG A 15 20.14 -20.79 10.60
C ARG A 15 19.57 -19.98 10.52
N ALA A 16 19.38 -19.97 10.60
CA ALA A 16 18.96 -19.26 10.63
C ALA A 16 18.54 -18.58 11.24
N SER A 17 18.59 -18.44 11.69
CA SER A 17 18.24 -17.88 12.16
C SER A 17 17.84 -17.09 12.58
N GLY A 18 17.98 -17.14 13.02
CA GLY A 18 17.70 -16.46 13.78
C GLY A 18 16.92 -15.34 13.76
N GLY A 19 16.61 -15.27 13.52
CA GLY A 19 16.07 -14.44 13.50
C GLY A 19 15.16 -13.63 13.79
N CYS A 20 15.20 -13.35 13.81
CA CYS A 20 14.56 -12.53 14.33
C CYS A 20 13.60 -11.66 13.66
N VAL A 21 13.87 -10.91 12.72
CA VAL A 21 12.90 -10.08 12.04
C VAL A 21 12.17 -10.90 11.00
N HIS A 22 10.87 -10.93 11.13
CA HIS A 22 10.02 -11.68 10.21
C HIS A 22 9.32 -10.73 9.26
N TYR A 23 9.58 -10.87 7.97
CA TYR A 23 8.87 -10.12 6.94
C TYR A 23 7.95 -11.07 6.19
N PRO A 24 6.68 -10.68 5.95
CA PRO A 24 5.80 -11.50 5.13
C PRO A 24 6.40 -11.71 3.76
N THR A 25 6.34 -12.92 3.28
CA THR A 25 6.77 -13.26 1.92
C THR A 25 5.57 -13.21 0.99
N VAL A 26 5.83 -13.29 -0.30
CA VAL A 26 4.75 -13.39 -1.30
C VAL A 26 3.84 -14.59 -0.99
N MET A 27 4.41 -15.68 -0.51
CA MET A 27 3.64 -16.87 -0.15
C MET A 27 2.74 -16.63 1.06
N GLU A 28 3.25 -15.92 2.06
CA GLU A 28 2.48 -15.65 3.27
C GLU A 28 1.33 -14.69 2.98
N ALA A 29 1.49 -13.81 2.01
CA ALA A 29 0.42 -12.91 1.59
C ALA A 29 -0.44 -13.51 0.48
N GLY A 30 -0.42 -14.86 0.33
CA GLY A 30 -1.21 -15.52 -0.70
C GLY A 30 -0.74 -15.24 -2.12
N GLY A 31 0.55 -14.96 -2.29
CA GLY A 31 1.11 -14.59 -3.58
C GLY A 31 0.89 -13.13 -3.95
N THR A 32 0.50 -12.31 -2.98
CA THR A 32 0.22 -10.89 -3.18
C THR A 32 1.34 -10.04 -2.61
N MET A 33 1.84 -9.10 -3.39
CA MET A 33 2.79 -8.09 -2.92
C MET A 33 2.58 -6.81 -3.70
N VAL A 34 2.04 -5.79 -3.02
CA VAL A 34 1.71 -4.51 -3.61
C VAL A 34 2.47 -3.41 -2.87
N ARG A 35 3.09 -2.51 -3.60
CA ARG A 35 3.83 -1.38 -3.04
C ARG A 35 3.36 -0.08 -3.66
N PRO A 36 3.15 0.97 -2.85
CA PRO A 36 2.81 2.28 -3.37
C PRO A 36 4.07 3.01 -3.82
N ASP A 37 3.89 3.93 -4.76
CA ASP A 37 4.96 4.77 -5.26
C ASP A 37 4.38 6.08 -5.79
N LYS A 38 5.20 7.13 -5.83
CA LYS A 38 4.85 8.42 -6.46
C LYS A 38 3.57 9.04 -5.92
N GLY A 39 3.40 8.99 -4.61
CA GLY A 39 2.23 9.58 -3.98
C GLY A 39 2.24 11.10 -4.02
N ARG A 40 1.14 11.69 -4.45
CA ARG A 40 0.95 13.15 -4.50
C ARG A 40 -0.44 13.47 -3.97
N ALA A 41 -0.52 14.51 -3.17
CA ALA A 41 -1.80 15.04 -2.71
C ALA A 41 -1.96 16.44 -3.27
N VAL A 42 -2.88 16.61 -4.20
CA VAL A 42 -3.11 17.88 -4.88
C VAL A 42 -4.28 18.59 -4.21
N ARG A 43 -4.03 19.77 -3.66
CA ARG A 43 -5.08 20.55 -3.01
C ARG A 43 -6.11 20.99 -4.04
N GLN A 44 -7.38 20.80 -3.74
CA GLN A 44 -8.44 21.10 -4.66
C GLN A 44 -9.66 21.64 -3.88
N GLY A 45 -9.93 22.91 -4.02
CA GLY A 45 -11.00 23.54 -3.25
C GLY A 45 -10.72 23.42 -1.76
N ALA A 46 -11.71 22.96 -1.02
CA ALA A 46 -11.61 22.74 0.43
C ALA A 46 -11.05 21.36 0.77
N GLY A 47 -10.73 20.55 -0.21
CA GLY A 47 -10.24 19.20 -0.01
C GLY A 47 -8.93 18.95 -0.78
N ALA A 48 -8.72 17.70 -1.13
CA ALA A 48 -7.56 17.30 -1.90
C ALA A 48 -7.87 16.02 -2.67
N VAL A 49 -7.08 15.76 -3.69
CA VAL A 49 -7.12 14.49 -4.41
C VAL A 49 -5.76 13.85 -4.29
N VAL A 50 -5.72 12.53 -4.18
CA VAL A 50 -4.47 11.80 -4.01
C VAL A 50 -4.27 10.86 -5.19
N TYR A 51 -3.09 10.97 -5.79
CA TYR A 51 -2.67 10.15 -6.91
C TYR A 51 -1.43 9.36 -6.52
N PHE A 52 -1.31 8.16 -7.02
CA PHE A 52 -0.17 7.29 -6.73
C PHE A 52 -0.14 6.14 -7.70
N ASP A 53 0.97 5.41 -7.70
CA ASP A 53 1.09 4.14 -8.41
C ASP A 53 1.08 3.01 -7.39
N LEU A 54 0.51 1.87 -7.78
CA LEU A 54 0.62 0.63 -7.02
C LEU A 54 1.35 -0.38 -7.88
N LYS A 55 2.49 -0.85 -7.40
CA LYS A 55 3.31 -1.85 -8.09
C LYS A 55 3.07 -3.20 -7.47
N SER A 56 2.47 -4.10 -8.24
CA SER A 56 2.24 -5.48 -7.82
C SER A 56 3.34 -6.35 -8.37
N SER A 57 4.22 -6.85 -7.50
CA SER A 57 5.28 -7.79 -7.88
C SER A 57 4.91 -9.23 -7.59
N GLY A 58 3.83 -9.47 -6.84
CA GLY A 58 3.34 -10.80 -6.58
C GLY A 58 2.54 -11.35 -7.75
N LYS A 59 2.34 -12.67 -7.74
CA LYS A 59 1.60 -13.36 -8.79
C LYS A 59 0.13 -12.93 -8.83
N TYR A 60 -0.45 -12.71 -7.64
CA TYR A 60 -1.86 -12.36 -7.50
C TYR A 60 -2.00 -10.92 -7.05
N GLY A 61 -3.10 -10.32 -7.41
CA GLY A 61 -3.42 -8.97 -6.98
C GLY A 61 -4.15 -8.94 -5.64
N ASP A 62 -4.71 -7.79 -5.34
CA ASP A 62 -5.48 -7.56 -4.13
C ASP A 62 -6.66 -6.65 -4.46
N VAL A 63 -7.44 -6.32 -3.45
CA VAL A 63 -8.60 -5.44 -3.60
C VAL A 63 -8.55 -4.38 -2.52
N ILE A 64 -8.71 -3.11 -2.92
CA ILE A 64 -8.84 -2.01 -1.98
C ILE A 64 -10.31 -1.92 -1.59
N THR A 65 -10.59 -2.00 -0.29
CA THR A 65 -11.96 -1.98 0.23
C THR A 65 -12.30 -0.72 0.99
N ALA A 66 -11.30 0.04 1.43
CA ALA A 66 -11.50 1.28 2.16
C ALA A 66 -10.24 2.14 2.11
N VAL A 67 -10.40 3.41 2.48
CA VAL A 67 -9.29 4.38 2.55
C VAL A 67 -9.48 5.21 3.81
N HIS A 68 -8.38 5.46 4.51
CA HIS A 68 -8.37 6.29 5.71
C HIS A 68 -7.16 7.21 5.71
N THR A 69 -7.32 8.37 6.31
CA THR A 69 -6.20 9.27 6.57
C THR A 69 -6.53 10.16 7.77
N PRO A 70 -5.55 10.47 8.62
CA PRO A 70 -5.81 11.35 9.76
C PRO A 70 -6.03 12.81 9.35
N VAL A 71 -5.69 13.21 8.13
CA VAL A 71 -5.81 14.60 7.70
C VAL A 71 -7.18 14.94 7.11
N ALA A 72 -8.08 13.96 6.98
CA ALA A 72 -9.43 14.20 6.48
C ALA A 72 -10.41 13.30 7.19
N ARG A 73 -11.63 13.81 7.43
CA ARG A 73 -12.66 12.99 8.02
C ARG A 73 -13.28 12.04 7.03
N GLN A 74 -13.23 12.41 5.75
CA GLN A 74 -13.73 11.56 4.69
C GLN A 74 -12.67 11.34 3.63
N ALA A 75 -12.44 10.09 3.28
CA ALA A 75 -11.57 9.68 2.20
C ALA A 75 -12.35 8.69 1.35
N GLN A 76 -12.44 8.93 0.06
CA GLN A 76 -13.26 8.15 -0.84
C GLN A 76 -12.49 7.75 -2.07
N LEU A 77 -12.60 6.46 -2.44
CA LEU A 77 -12.16 6.00 -3.75
C LEU A 77 -13.22 6.40 -4.77
N VAL A 78 -12.78 7.00 -5.85
CA VAL A 78 -13.68 7.41 -6.94
C VAL A 78 -13.08 6.99 -8.28
N ASP A 79 -13.94 6.91 -9.29
CA ASP A 79 -13.47 6.66 -10.66
C ASP A 79 -13.09 7.99 -11.34
N GLY A 80 -12.72 7.93 -12.62
CA GLY A 80 -12.31 9.13 -13.36
C GLY A 80 -13.39 10.17 -13.54
N ARG A 81 -14.66 9.83 -13.24
CA ARG A 81 -15.78 10.75 -13.30
C ARG A 81 -16.15 11.30 -11.92
N GLY A 82 -15.46 10.85 -10.88
CA GLY A 82 -15.77 11.24 -9.52
C GLY A 82 -16.84 10.41 -8.85
N SER A 83 -17.27 9.32 -9.47
CA SER A 83 -18.28 8.43 -8.88
C SER A 83 -17.64 7.53 -7.82
N PRO A 84 -18.28 7.38 -6.65
CA PRO A 84 -17.72 6.54 -5.59
C PRO A 84 -17.53 5.09 -6.01
N LEU A 85 -16.43 4.50 -5.57
CA LEU A 85 -16.13 3.09 -5.78
C LEU A 85 -16.08 2.39 -4.42
N SER A 86 -16.83 1.30 -4.28
CA SER A 86 -16.81 0.53 -3.03
C SER A 86 -15.61 -0.40 -2.94
N ARG A 87 -15.00 -0.71 -4.07
CA ARG A 87 -13.82 -1.55 -4.13
C ARG A 87 -13.05 -1.28 -5.41
N VAL A 88 -11.76 -1.47 -5.36
CA VAL A 88 -10.88 -1.32 -6.54
C VAL A 88 -9.97 -2.54 -6.61
N GLU A 89 -10.02 -3.25 -7.73
CA GLU A 89 -9.18 -4.41 -7.94
C GLU A 89 -7.80 -3.98 -8.41
N VAL A 90 -6.77 -4.52 -7.77
CA VAL A 90 -5.38 -4.27 -8.10
C VAL A 90 -4.81 -5.55 -8.69
N PRO A 91 -4.49 -5.58 -9.98
CA PRO A 91 -4.01 -6.82 -10.60
C PRO A 91 -2.62 -7.22 -10.10
N GLY A 92 -2.32 -8.50 -10.15
CA GLY A 92 -0.98 -8.99 -9.84
C GLY A 92 -0.03 -8.76 -11.00
N ALA A 93 1.26 -8.77 -10.70
CA ALA A 93 2.32 -8.66 -11.72
C ALA A 93 2.12 -7.45 -12.65
N ALA A 94 1.75 -6.30 -12.10
CA ALA A 94 1.40 -5.12 -12.89
C ALA A 94 1.64 -3.84 -12.11
N VAL A 95 1.61 -2.73 -12.82
CA VAL A 95 1.60 -1.38 -12.22
C VAL A 95 0.23 -0.78 -12.51
N MET A 96 -0.47 -0.39 -11.45
CA MET A 96 -1.75 0.29 -11.58
C MET A 96 -1.57 1.74 -11.18
N ARG A 97 -2.01 2.65 -12.05
CA ARG A 97 -1.87 4.08 -11.80
C ARG A 97 -3.18 4.70 -11.39
N PHE A 98 -3.11 5.45 -10.29
CA PHE A 98 -4.24 6.22 -9.79
C PHE A 98 -4.05 7.66 -10.24
N THR A 99 -4.89 8.09 -11.17
CA THR A 99 -4.77 9.38 -11.85
C THR A 99 -6.13 10.08 -11.87
N ASP A 100 -6.14 11.32 -12.35
CA ASP A 100 -7.36 12.09 -12.48
C ASP A 100 -8.36 11.51 -13.50
N LYS A 101 -7.86 10.73 -14.45
CA LYS A 101 -8.71 10.11 -15.48
C LYS A 101 -9.10 8.69 -15.13
N GLY A 102 -8.54 8.14 -14.09
CA GLY A 102 -8.84 6.81 -13.61
C GLY A 102 -9.22 6.84 -12.13
N PRO A 103 -9.12 5.70 -11.46
CA PRO A 103 -9.40 5.67 -10.03
C PRO A 103 -8.43 6.59 -9.27
N HIS A 104 -8.92 7.25 -8.25
CA HIS A 104 -8.10 8.06 -7.35
C HIS A 104 -8.83 8.24 -6.02
N VAL A 105 -8.18 8.91 -5.08
CA VAL A 105 -8.72 9.13 -3.75
C VAL A 105 -9.09 10.61 -3.62
N VAL A 106 -10.29 10.88 -3.11
CA VAL A 106 -10.74 12.23 -2.81
C VAL A 106 -10.81 12.39 -1.31
N LEU A 107 -10.18 13.44 -0.79
CA LEU A 107 -10.21 13.81 0.62
C LEU A 107 -11.13 14.99 0.80
N SER A 108 -12.05 14.88 1.75
CA SER A 108 -12.95 15.98 2.09
C SER A 108 -13.01 16.14 3.60
N GLU A 109 -13.52 17.28 4.06
CA GLU A 109 -13.59 17.61 5.47
C GLU A 109 -12.21 17.47 6.13
N LEU A 110 -11.24 18.23 5.61
CA LEU A 110 -9.88 18.20 6.13
C LEU A 110 -9.87 18.58 7.61
N THR A 111 -9.09 17.84 8.40
CA THR A 111 -8.93 18.11 9.84
C THR A 111 -7.94 19.23 10.11
N ARG A 112 -7.12 19.57 9.10
CA ARG A 112 -6.20 20.69 9.15
C ARG A 112 -5.88 21.15 7.73
N PRO A 113 -5.43 22.39 7.56
CA PRO A 113 -5.00 22.85 6.24
C PRO A 113 -3.81 22.01 5.77
N LEU A 114 -3.77 21.70 4.50
CA LEU A 114 -2.64 21.03 3.88
C LEU A 114 -1.68 22.08 3.34
N VAL A 115 -0.43 21.99 3.75
CA VAL A 115 0.60 22.95 3.39
C VAL A 115 1.47 22.36 2.27
N LEU A 116 1.77 23.18 1.29
CA LEU A 116 2.63 22.78 0.16
C LEU A 116 3.93 22.18 0.69
N GLY A 117 4.30 21.02 0.20
CA GLY A 117 5.51 20.34 0.61
C GLY A 117 5.35 19.40 1.79
N ASP A 118 4.22 19.46 2.50
CA ASP A 118 3.95 18.52 3.59
C ASP A 118 3.84 17.10 3.06
N THR A 119 4.08 16.15 3.94
CA THR A 119 3.88 14.74 3.67
C THR A 119 2.70 14.25 4.48
N ILE A 120 1.77 13.57 3.82
CA ILE A 120 0.64 12.94 4.50
C ILE A 120 0.65 11.45 4.20
N ILE A 121 -0.01 10.68 5.05
CA ILE A 121 -0.14 9.24 4.86
C ILE A 121 -1.61 8.91 4.64
N VAL A 122 -1.86 8.21 3.54
CA VAL A 122 -3.19 7.70 3.21
C VAL A 122 -3.11 6.19 3.29
N THR A 123 -3.93 5.59 4.12
CA THR A 123 -3.92 4.14 4.30
C THR A 123 -5.00 3.51 3.43
N LEU A 124 -4.57 2.62 2.56
CA LEU A 124 -5.48 1.78 1.77
C LEU A 124 -5.71 0.50 2.56
N VAL A 125 -6.97 0.15 2.74
CA VAL A 125 -7.31 -1.13 3.38
C VAL A 125 -7.45 -2.17 2.29
N MET A 126 -6.52 -3.11 2.29
CA MET A 126 -6.45 -4.17 1.29
C MET A 126 -7.07 -5.44 1.84
N GLU A 127 -7.76 -6.18 1.00
CA GLU A 127 -8.47 -7.39 1.41
C GLU A 127 -7.53 -8.48 1.89
N LYS A 128 -6.39 -8.64 1.23
CA LYS A 128 -5.39 -9.67 1.59
C LYS A 128 -4.26 -9.12 2.44
N MET A 129 -3.70 -7.98 2.08
CA MET A 129 -2.53 -7.43 2.75
C MET A 129 -2.85 -6.59 3.98
N GLY A 130 -4.11 -6.21 4.18
CA GLY A 130 -4.48 -5.32 5.27
C GLY A 130 -4.15 -3.88 4.95
N GLY A 131 -3.65 -3.12 5.93
CA GLY A 131 -3.35 -1.71 5.73
C GLY A 131 -2.09 -1.48 4.92
N LEU A 132 -2.18 -0.62 3.92
CA LEU A 132 -1.05 -0.22 3.09
C LEU A 132 -0.97 1.30 3.09
N GLY A 133 0.10 1.84 3.66
CA GLY A 133 0.29 3.29 3.75
C GLY A 133 0.87 3.86 2.47
N VAL A 134 0.20 4.85 1.91
CA VAL A 134 0.69 5.63 0.77
C VAL A 134 1.19 6.95 1.30
N ILE A 135 2.47 7.25 1.05
CA ILE A 135 3.06 8.52 1.44
C ILE A 135 2.88 9.49 0.28
N ALA A 136 2.20 10.59 0.53
CA ALA A 136 1.89 11.57 -0.50
C ALA A 136 2.43 12.95 -0.11
N THR A 137 3.09 13.61 -1.06
CA THR A 137 3.58 14.97 -0.89
C THR A 137 2.51 15.94 -1.36
N VAL A 138 2.23 16.96 -0.56
CA VAL A 138 1.21 17.96 -0.86
C VAL A 138 1.72 18.94 -1.91
N GLU A 139 0.93 19.12 -2.94
CA GLU A 139 1.20 20.03 -4.06
C GLU A 139 0.10 21.11 -4.19
#